data_3df78731a12fa86b54d870db5942216b
#
_entry.id   3df78731a12fa86b54d870db5942216b
#
_cell.length_a   1.000
_cell.length_b   1.000
_cell.length_c   1.000
_cell.angle_alpha   90.00
_cell.angle_beta   90.00
_cell.angle_gamma   90.00
#
_symmetry.space_group_name_H-M   'P 1'
#
loop_
_entity.id
_entity.type
_entity.pdbx_description
1 polymer ?
#
loop_
_entity_poly.entity_id
_entity_poly.type
_entity_poly.pdbx_seq_one_letter_code
_entity_poly.pdbx_strand_id
1 'polypeptide(L)'
;MKESGLWAIKYGVESIHQRLVDSIGKDMDLKKSRRMIEFTQKLGIRTHLTFTFGLPGETKETIEKTILAVKALNPFSVQFSIVTPFPGTKMHEVFDKKNLIITKKFSSYDGHYQSVIRTEHLTPLDLKNAKIRAYRVWQDHLRSRAGLTGNLKKFLQYAYTHSLSAALRKALSYLRYVMVQKNKYMNLRDL
;
A
#
# COMPACT_ATOMS: atom_id res chain seq x y z
N MET A 1 24.75 -3.67 14.01
CA MET A 1 24.04 -3.87 12.72
C MET A 1 24.28 -2.71 11.76
N LYS A 2 23.94 -1.44 12.08
CA LYS A 2 24.20 -0.31 11.16
C LYS A 2 25.70 -0.16 10.89
N GLU A 3 26.54 -0.18 11.92
CA GLU A 3 28.00 -0.13 11.81
C GLU A 3 28.59 -1.28 10.97
N SER A 4 27.89 -2.42 10.92
CA SER A 4 28.24 -3.57 10.07
C SER A 4 27.65 -3.49 8.66
N GLY A 5 27.21 -2.30 8.21
CA GLY A 5 26.74 -2.05 6.84
C GLY A 5 25.25 -2.30 6.59
N LEU A 6 24.43 -2.59 7.61
CA LEU A 6 22.98 -2.73 7.44
C LEU A 6 22.37 -1.38 7.07
N TRP A 7 21.81 -1.25 5.87
CA TRP A 7 21.24 0.00 5.34
C TRP A 7 19.72 -0.02 5.16
N ALA A 8 19.09 -1.20 5.11
CA ALA A 8 17.63 -1.34 4.98
C ALA A 8 17.10 -2.60 5.67
N ILE A 9 15.86 -2.51 6.19
CA ILE A 9 15.11 -3.64 6.75
C ILE A 9 13.70 -3.65 6.13
N LYS A 10 13.23 -4.85 5.79
CA LYS A 10 11.85 -5.10 5.35
C LYS A 10 11.01 -5.60 6.53
N TYR A 11 9.87 -4.94 6.78
CA TYR A 11 8.88 -5.34 7.77
C TYR A 11 7.57 -5.74 7.08
N GLY A 12 7.11 -6.97 7.35
CA GLY A 12 5.77 -7.41 6.97
C GLY A 12 4.76 -6.97 8.02
N VAL A 13 4.10 -5.83 7.82
CA VAL A 13 3.11 -5.27 8.76
C VAL A 13 1.72 -5.85 8.51
N GLU A 14 1.40 -6.16 7.26
CA GLU A 14 0.15 -6.69 6.70
C GLU A 14 -1.03 -5.73 6.88
N SER A 15 -1.38 -5.32 8.09
CA SER A 15 -2.44 -4.37 8.43
C SER A 15 -2.07 -3.55 9.68
N ILE A 16 -2.73 -2.42 9.89
CA ILE A 16 -2.64 -1.66 11.16
C ILE A 16 -3.67 -2.11 12.21
N HIS A 17 -4.52 -3.05 11.86
CA HIS A 17 -5.57 -3.57 12.73
C HIS A 17 -5.14 -4.91 13.33
N GLN A 18 -4.90 -4.96 14.66
CA GLN A 18 -4.44 -6.17 15.36
C GLN A 18 -5.34 -7.36 15.04
N ARG A 19 -6.66 -7.19 15.09
CA ARG A 19 -7.63 -8.24 14.76
C ARG A 19 -7.41 -8.89 13.39
N LEU A 20 -7.02 -8.10 12.38
CA LEU A 20 -6.76 -8.62 11.03
C LEU A 20 -5.44 -9.39 10.96
N VAL A 21 -4.43 -8.95 11.68
CA VAL A 21 -3.15 -9.64 11.80
C VAL A 21 -3.32 -10.97 12.54
N ASP A 22 -4.09 -10.97 13.62
CA ASP A 22 -4.41 -12.18 14.39
C ASP A 22 -5.20 -13.20 13.56
N SER A 23 -6.11 -12.72 12.68
CA SER A 23 -6.94 -13.59 11.84
C SER A 23 -6.16 -14.45 10.85
N ILE A 24 -4.91 -14.10 10.56
CA ILE A 24 -4.00 -14.86 9.69
C ILE A 24 -2.98 -15.68 10.47
N GLY A 25 -3.11 -15.73 11.79
CA GLY A 25 -2.22 -16.48 12.67
C GLY A 25 -0.80 -15.93 12.75
N LYS A 26 -0.62 -14.64 12.46
CA LYS A 26 0.66 -13.97 12.59
C LYS A 26 0.81 -13.47 14.03
N ASP A 27 1.64 -14.15 14.82
CA ASP A 27 1.96 -13.76 16.20
C ASP A 27 2.82 -12.47 16.21
N MET A 28 2.15 -11.33 16.06
CA MET A 28 2.81 -10.03 15.95
C MET A 28 2.02 -8.96 16.69
N ASP A 29 2.64 -8.34 17.69
CA ASP A 29 2.14 -7.13 18.35
C ASP A 29 2.41 -5.89 17.47
N LEU A 30 1.35 -5.28 16.95
CA LEU A 30 1.44 -4.09 16.11
C LEU A 30 2.01 -2.87 16.84
N LYS A 31 1.77 -2.73 18.15
CA LYS A 31 2.34 -1.62 18.94
C LYS A 31 3.86 -1.77 19.06
N LYS A 32 4.32 -3.01 19.31
CA LYS A 32 5.76 -3.33 19.35
C LYS A 32 6.38 -3.15 17.96
N SER A 33 5.73 -3.64 16.91
CA SER A 33 6.19 -3.50 15.52
C SER A 33 6.34 -2.04 15.11
N ARG A 34 5.37 -1.19 15.45
CA ARG A 34 5.45 0.25 15.20
C ARG A 34 6.66 0.89 15.90
N ARG A 35 6.86 0.60 17.20
CA ARG A 35 8.03 1.10 17.94
C ARG A 35 9.35 0.67 17.30
N MET A 36 9.43 -0.59 16.84
CA MET A 36 10.62 -1.11 16.17
C MET A 36 10.88 -0.45 14.81
N ILE A 37 9.84 -0.16 14.03
CA ILE A 37 9.95 0.59 12.77
C ILE A 37 10.48 1.99 13.04
N GLU A 38 9.88 2.72 14.00
CA GLU A 38 10.29 4.07 14.37
C GLU A 38 11.74 4.10 14.90
N PHE A 39 12.13 3.11 15.72
CA PHE A 39 13.49 2.95 16.21
C PHE A 39 14.49 2.72 15.08
N THR A 40 14.16 1.83 14.14
CA THR A 40 14.98 1.54 12.96
C THR A 40 15.21 2.80 12.11
N GLN A 41 14.16 3.61 11.94
CA GLN A 41 14.24 4.88 11.21
C GLN A 41 15.12 5.91 11.94
N LYS A 42 15.01 6.00 13.27
CA LYS A 42 15.88 6.89 14.10
C LYS A 42 17.36 6.52 13.99
N LEU A 43 17.68 5.26 13.80
CA LEU A 43 19.05 4.81 13.52
C LEU A 43 19.52 5.15 12.10
N GLY A 44 18.66 5.75 11.25
CA GLY A 44 18.98 6.07 9.85
C GLY A 44 19.05 4.82 8.96
N ILE A 45 18.42 3.71 9.36
CA ILE A 45 18.26 2.50 8.55
C ILE A 45 16.96 2.64 7.77
N ARG A 46 16.99 2.42 6.46
CA ARG A 46 15.80 2.51 5.60
C ARG A 46 14.81 1.41 5.93
N THR A 47 13.53 1.74 6.02
CA THR A 47 12.46 0.76 6.26
C THR A 47 11.66 0.54 4.98
N HIS A 48 11.45 -0.72 4.59
CA HIS A 48 10.50 -1.14 3.58
C HIS A 48 9.32 -1.83 4.27
N LEU A 49 8.11 -1.30 4.14
CA LEU A 49 6.93 -1.87 4.79
C LEU A 49 6.05 -2.59 3.76
N THR A 50 5.51 -3.75 4.13
CA THR A 50 4.56 -4.46 3.28
C THR A 50 3.20 -4.55 3.97
N PHE A 51 2.14 -4.33 3.16
CA PHE A 51 0.75 -4.40 3.56
C PHE A 51 -0.03 -5.29 2.59
N THR A 52 -1.02 -5.99 3.12
CA THR A 52 -1.81 -6.96 2.34
C THR A 52 -3.29 -6.66 2.52
N PHE A 53 -4.01 -6.53 1.41
CA PHE A 53 -5.46 -6.32 1.38
C PHE A 53 -6.20 -7.62 1.08
N GLY A 54 -7.41 -7.75 1.62
CA GLY A 54 -8.23 -8.94 1.50
C GLY A 54 -8.06 -9.93 2.65
N LEU A 55 -7.58 -9.46 3.81
CA LEU A 55 -7.51 -10.26 5.02
C LEU A 55 -8.91 -10.64 5.52
N PRO A 56 -9.09 -11.79 6.19
CA PRO A 56 -10.38 -12.18 6.75
C PRO A 56 -10.97 -11.10 7.68
N GLY A 57 -12.21 -10.70 7.42
CA GLY A 57 -12.90 -9.64 8.16
C GLY A 57 -12.46 -8.21 7.84
N GLU A 58 -11.66 -8.01 6.80
CA GLU A 58 -11.28 -6.67 6.33
C GLU A 58 -12.44 -5.97 5.61
N THR A 59 -12.55 -4.66 5.79
CA THR A 59 -13.58 -3.81 5.19
C THR A 59 -12.95 -2.63 4.43
N LYS A 60 -13.73 -1.92 3.63
CA LYS A 60 -13.27 -0.68 2.96
C LYS A 60 -12.73 0.36 3.95
N GLU A 61 -13.36 0.46 5.12
CA GLU A 61 -12.94 1.37 6.17
C GLU A 61 -11.57 0.99 6.77
N THR A 62 -11.36 -0.30 7.07
CA THR A 62 -10.06 -0.77 7.61
C THR A 62 -8.94 -0.63 6.60
N ILE A 63 -9.21 -0.85 5.31
CA ILE A 63 -8.27 -0.58 4.22
C ILE A 63 -7.89 0.90 4.19
N GLU A 64 -8.87 1.81 4.21
CA GLU A 64 -8.60 3.24 4.15
C GLU A 64 -7.77 3.71 5.36
N LYS A 65 -8.08 3.24 6.56
CA LYS A 65 -7.26 3.51 7.77
C LYS A 65 -5.83 3.01 7.60
N THR A 66 -5.63 1.82 7.03
CA THR A 66 -4.30 1.27 6.73
C THR A 66 -3.53 2.16 5.74
N ILE A 67 -4.19 2.57 4.65
CA ILE A 67 -3.59 3.46 3.64
C ILE A 67 -3.12 4.80 4.26
N LEU A 68 -3.95 5.39 5.11
CA LEU A 68 -3.62 6.65 5.78
C LEU A 68 -2.49 6.50 6.80
N ALA A 69 -2.46 5.40 7.54
CA ALA A 69 -1.42 5.12 8.53
C ALA A 69 -0.03 4.94 7.90
N VAL A 70 0.07 4.44 6.67
CA VAL A 70 1.35 4.34 5.95
C VAL A 70 2.02 5.70 5.79
N LYS A 71 1.24 6.77 5.58
CA LYS A 71 1.78 8.14 5.52
C LYS A 71 2.39 8.57 6.86
N ALA A 72 1.73 8.23 7.97
CA ALA A 72 2.21 8.55 9.32
C ALA A 72 3.47 7.76 9.68
N LEU A 73 3.55 6.48 9.28
CA LEU A 73 4.74 5.64 9.48
C LEU A 73 5.93 6.11 8.63
N ASN A 74 5.67 6.81 7.53
CA ASN A 74 6.66 7.46 6.69
C ASN A 74 7.87 6.58 6.31
N PRO A 75 7.68 5.35 5.80
CA PRO A 75 8.80 4.48 5.45
C PRO A 75 9.63 5.01 4.28
N PHE A 76 10.79 4.40 4.02
CA PHE A 76 11.56 4.67 2.81
C PHE A 76 10.83 4.18 1.56
N SER A 77 10.20 3.01 1.62
CA SER A 77 9.39 2.42 0.54
C SER A 77 8.28 1.54 1.10
N VAL A 78 7.28 1.26 0.27
CA VAL A 78 6.13 0.44 0.64
C VAL A 78 5.74 -0.50 -0.50
N GLN A 79 5.21 -1.66 -0.14
CA GLN A 79 4.58 -2.60 -1.06
C GLN A 79 3.16 -2.89 -0.58
N PHE A 80 2.20 -2.85 -1.50
CA PHE A 80 0.83 -3.30 -1.27
C PHE A 80 0.55 -4.54 -2.12
N SER A 81 0.03 -5.58 -1.48
CA SER A 81 -0.33 -6.85 -2.10
C SER A 81 -1.80 -7.16 -1.86
N ILE A 82 -2.36 -8.09 -2.64
CA ILE A 82 -3.67 -8.69 -2.37
C ILE A 82 -3.42 -10.10 -1.87
N VAL A 83 -4.20 -10.55 -0.89
CA VAL A 83 -4.16 -11.92 -0.39
C VAL A 83 -4.24 -12.91 -1.55
N THR A 84 -3.26 -13.80 -1.60
CA THR A 84 -3.20 -14.87 -2.58
C THR A 84 -3.04 -16.19 -1.82
N PRO A 85 -4.16 -16.91 -1.57
CA PRO A 85 -4.16 -18.13 -0.80
C PRO A 85 -3.62 -19.28 -1.65
N PHE A 86 -2.33 -19.57 -1.56
CA PHE A 86 -1.71 -20.66 -2.32
C PHE A 86 -2.19 -22.02 -1.84
N PRO A 87 -2.48 -22.98 -2.74
CA PRO A 87 -2.81 -24.35 -2.39
C PRO A 87 -1.80 -24.98 -1.42
N GLY A 88 -2.31 -25.77 -0.48
CA GLY A 88 -1.51 -26.39 0.59
C GLY A 88 -1.26 -25.50 1.80
N THR A 89 -1.76 -24.24 1.79
CA THR A 89 -1.69 -23.35 2.96
C THR A 89 -3.00 -23.37 3.74
N LYS A 90 -2.92 -23.16 5.07
CA LYS A 90 -4.11 -23.00 5.94
C LYS A 90 -5.03 -21.86 5.45
N MET A 91 -4.45 -20.80 4.90
CA MET A 91 -5.20 -19.70 4.29
C MET A 91 -6.06 -20.20 3.12
N HIS A 92 -5.49 -21.02 2.23
CA HIS A 92 -6.23 -21.63 1.10
C HIS A 92 -7.41 -22.46 1.59
N GLU A 93 -7.21 -23.32 2.59
CA GLU A 93 -8.27 -24.13 3.17
C GLU A 93 -9.44 -23.30 3.71
N VAL A 94 -9.13 -22.19 4.40
CA VAL A 94 -10.15 -21.29 4.94
C VAL A 94 -10.93 -20.61 3.83
N PHE A 95 -10.25 -20.12 2.79
CA PHE A 95 -10.90 -19.41 1.69
C PHE A 95 -11.69 -20.37 0.78
N ASP A 96 -11.18 -21.59 0.55
CA ASP A 96 -11.85 -22.60 -0.28
C ASP A 96 -13.12 -23.12 0.42
N LYS A 97 -13.07 -23.46 1.71
CA LYS A 97 -14.23 -23.87 2.52
C LYS A 97 -15.35 -22.81 2.53
N LYS A 98 -15.01 -21.54 2.45
CA LYS A 98 -15.97 -20.42 2.41
C LYS A 98 -16.40 -20.03 0.99
N ASN A 99 -15.96 -20.75 -0.06
CA ASN A 99 -16.19 -20.40 -1.46
C ASN A 99 -15.76 -18.96 -1.81
N LEU A 100 -14.65 -18.50 -1.28
CA LEU A 100 -14.11 -17.16 -1.48
C LEU A 100 -13.03 -17.10 -2.58
N ILE A 101 -12.55 -18.24 -3.07
CA ILE A 101 -11.61 -18.35 -4.20
C ILE A 101 -12.40 -18.25 -5.49
N ILE A 102 -12.09 -17.27 -6.35
CA ILE A 102 -12.82 -17.00 -7.60
C ILE A 102 -12.19 -17.64 -8.83
N THR A 103 -10.94 -18.06 -8.74
CA THR A 103 -10.23 -18.76 -9.82
C THR A 103 -9.18 -19.71 -9.26
N LYS A 104 -9.04 -20.85 -9.90
CA LYS A 104 -7.99 -21.85 -9.59
C LYS A 104 -6.85 -21.83 -10.63
N LYS A 105 -6.82 -20.82 -11.52
CA LYS A 105 -5.73 -20.69 -12.52
C LYS A 105 -4.46 -20.18 -11.86
N PHE A 106 -3.41 -20.98 -11.81
CA PHE A 106 -2.13 -20.61 -11.17
C PHE A 106 -1.50 -19.35 -11.76
N SER A 107 -1.66 -19.10 -13.06
CA SER A 107 -1.17 -17.89 -13.71
C SER A 107 -1.77 -16.58 -13.14
N SER A 108 -2.87 -16.66 -12.39
CA SER A 108 -3.51 -15.52 -11.73
C SER A 108 -3.05 -15.32 -10.28
N TYR A 109 -2.22 -16.22 -9.73
CA TYR A 109 -1.78 -16.20 -8.33
C TYR A 109 -0.54 -15.34 -8.13
N ASP A 110 -0.54 -14.11 -8.67
CA ASP A 110 0.60 -13.20 -8.59
C ASP A 110 0.54 -12.21 -7.41
N GLY A 111 -0.65 -12.03 -6.80
CA GLY A 111 -0.88 -11.08 -5.69
C GLY A 111 -0.72 -9.61 -6.08
N HIS A 112 -0.47 -9.32 -7.36
CA HIS A 112 -0.14 -7.99 -7.83
C HIS A 112 -1.14 -7.40 -8.83
N TYR A 113 -1.51 -8.14 -9.87
CA TYR A 113 -2.34 -7.60 -10.96
C TYR A 113 -3.81 -7.96 -10.83
N GLN A 114 -4.09 -9.16 -10.31
CA GLN A 114 -5.45 -9.68 -10.19
C GLN A 114 -5.72 -10.16 -8.76
N SER A 115 -6.98 -10.06 -8.33
CA SER A 115 -7.43 -10.75 -7.13
C SER A 115 -7.97 -12.12 -7.53
N VAL A 116 -7.47 -13.16 -6.90
CA VAL A 116 -7.98 -14.55 -7.04
C VAL A 116 -9.05 -14.85 -5.99
N ILE A 117 -9.38 -13.86 -5.16
CA ILE A 117 -10.35 -13.99 -4.07
C ILE A 117 -11.38 -12.87 -4.10
N ARG A 118 -12.50 -13.14 -3.44
CA ARG A 118 -13.37 -12.16 -2.79
C ARG A 118 -13.32 -12.37 -1.28
N THR A 119 -13.82 -11.42 -0.50
CA THR A 119 -14.06 -11.62 0.93
C THR A 119 -15.54 -11.43 1.23
N GLU A 120 -15.93 -11.56 2.49
CA GLU A 120 -17.31 -11.31 2.95
C GLU A 120 -17.74 -9.86 2.68
N HIS A 121 -16.79 -8.91 2.66
CA HIS A 121 -17.06 -7.47 2.56
C HIS A 121 -16.48 -6.80 1.31
N LEU A 122 -15.62 -7.49 0.55
CA LEU A 122 -14.86 -6.89 -0.54
C LEU A 122 -14.92 -7.75 -1.80
N THR A 123 -15.30 -7.14 -2.90
CA THR A 123 -15.23 -7.74 -4.23
C THR A 123 -13.79 -7.73 -4.76
N PRO A 124 -13.46 -8.55 -5.79
CA PRO A 124 -12.16 -8.46 -6.47
C PRO A 124 -11.82 -7.07 -7.00
N LEU A 125 -12.85 -6.35 -7.45
CA LEU A 125 -12.71 -4.98 -7.94
C LEU A 125 -12.40 -3.99 -6.79
N ASP A 126 -13.03 -4.17 -5.63
CA ASP A 126 -12.73 -3.37 -4.44
C ASP A 126 -11.26 -3.54 -4.02
N LEU A 127 -10.75 -4.77 -3.99
CA LEU A 127 -9.36 -5.07 -3.65
C LEU A 127 -8.37 -4.46 -4.65
N LYS A 128 -8.65 -4.58 -5.95
CA LYS A 128 -7.86 -3.94 -7.00
C LYS A 128 -7.85 -2.41 -6.85
N ASN A 129 -9.02 -1.81 -6.64
CA ASN A 129 -9.15 -0.37 -6.45
C ASN A 129 -8.46 0.12 -5.18
N ALA A 130 -8.54 -0.62 -4.08
CA ALA A 130 -7.83 -0.34 -2.84
C ALA A 130 -6.31 -0.27 -3.06
N LYS A 131 -5.75 -1.23 -3.77
CA LYS A 131 -4.32 -1.25 -4.10
C LYS A 131 -3.91 -0.07 -4.97
N ILE A 132 -4.67 0.24 -6.03
CA ILE A 132 -4.43 1.41 -6.89
C ILE A 132 -4.47 2.70 -6.06
N ARG A 133 -5.48 2.84 -5.17
CA ARG A 133 -5.62 3.98 -4.28
C ARG A 133 -4.44 4.09 -3.31
N ALA A 134 -4.01 2.98 -2.71
CA ALA A 134 -2.88 2.94 -1.79
C ALA A 134 -1.59 3.46 -2.44
N TYR A 135 -1.29 2.99 -3.66
CA TYR A 135 -0.13 3.49 -4.39
C TYR A 135 -0.26 4.96 -4.79
N ARG A 136 -1.46 5.45 -5.15
CA ARG A 136 -1.68 6.88 -5.43
C ARG A 136 -1.41 7.74 -4.20
N VAL A 137 -2.02 7.40 -3.06
CA VAL A 137 -1.81 8.11 -1.78
C VAL A 137 -0.33 8.10 -1.38
N TRP A 138 0.36 6.99 -1.59
CA TRP A 138 1.79 6.88 -1.34
C TRP A 138 2.61 7.77 -2.28
N GLN A 139 2.32 7.78 -3.58
CA GLN A 139 3.01 8.64 -4.54
C GLN A 139 2.81 10.13 -4.21
N ASP A 140 1.60 10.53 -3.82
CA ASP A 140 1.31 11.90 -3.41
C ASP A 140 2.09 12.28 -2.13
N HIS A 141 2.21 11.36 -1.18
CA HIS A 141 3.04 11.54 0.00
C HIS A 141 4.53 11.71 -0.35
N LEU A 142 5.07 10.89 -1.26
CA LEU A 142 6.45 11.03 -1.72
C LEU A 142 6.71 12.37 -2.44
N ARG A 143 5.74 12.86 -3.21
CA ARG A 143 5.82 14.17 -3.87
C ARG A 143 5.82 15.30 -2.84
N SER A 144 4.96 15.23 -1.84
CA SER A 144 4.91 16.19 -0.74
C SER A 144 6.23 16.21 0.03
N ARG A 145 6.81 15.06 0.33
CA ARG A 145 8.14 14.94 1.00
C ARG A 145 9.28 15.54 0.18
N ALA A 146 9.23 15.41 -1.14
CA ALA A 146 10.28 15.91 -2.02
C ALA A 146 10.36 17.45 -2.05
N GLY A 147 9.27 18.14 -1.65
CA GLY A 147 9.17 19.60 -1.73
C GLY A 147 9.21 20.12 -3.16
N LEU A 148 9.30 21.44 -3.30
CA LEU A 148 9.35 22.09 -4.63
C LEU A 148 10.63 21.75 -5.40
N THR A 149 11.77 21.82 -4.73
CA THR A 149 13.09 21.59 -5.35
C THR A 149 13.24 20.14 -5.83
N GLY A 150 12.84 19.15 -5.01
CA GLY A 150 12.89 17.74 -5.40
C GLY A 150 11.92 17.39 -6.51
N ASN A 151 10.74 18.02 -6.55
CA ASN A 151 9.79 17.84 -7.64
C ASN A 151 10.27 18.49 -8.94
N LEU A 152 10.87 19.69 -8.85
CA LEU A 152 11.48 20.35 -10.01
C LEU A 152 12.63 19.51 -10.58
N LYS A 153 13.51 18.96 -9.73
CA LYS A 153 14.60 18.07 -10.18
C LYS A 153 14.04 16.85 -10.92
N LYS A 154 13.00 16.20 -10.41
CA LYS A 154 12.34 15.06 -11.08
C LYS A 154 11.69 15.48 -12.42
N PHE A 155 11.08 16.67 -12.46
CA PHE A 155 10.48 17.20 -13.68
C PHE A 155 11.56 17.44 -14.76
N LEU A 156 12.66 18.10 -14.41
CA LEU A 156 13.77 18.36 -15.34
C LEU A 156 14.41 17.06 -15.83
N GLN A 157 14.62 16.09 -14.95
CA GLN A 157 15.14 14.78 -15.32
C GLN A 157 14.22 14.06 -16.29
N TYR A 158 12.89 14.10 -16.05
CA TYR A 158 11.90 13.48 -16.94
C TYR A 158 11.85 14.21 -18.32
N ALA A 159 11.93 15.55 -18.31
CA ALA A 159 11.97 16.34 -19.53
C ALA A 159 13.23 16.02 -20.38
N TYR A 160 14.37 15.86 -19.73
CA TYR A 160 15.61 15.47 -20.39
C TYR A 160 15.53 14.08 -21.04
N THR A 161 14.94 13.10 -20.35
CA THR A 161 14.89 11.70 -20.82
C THR A 161 13.76 11.44 -21.85
N HIS A 162 12.70 12.25 -21.88
CA HIS A 162 11.53 11.99 -22.75
C HIS A 162 11.20 13.15 -23.69
N SER A 163 10.95 14.31 -23.20
CA SER A 163 10.80 15.63 -23.83
C SER A 163 10.13 16.60 -22.87
N LEU A 164 10.30 17.89 -23.09
CA LEU A 164 9.62 18.94 -22.30
C LEU A 164 8.08 18.86 -22.42
N SER A 165 7.57 18.60 -23.64
CA SER A 165 6.14 18.45 -23.88
C SER A 165 5.52 17.25 -23.13
N ALA A 166 6.23 16.14 -23.03
CA ALA A 166 5.83 14.96 -22.25
C ALA A 166 5.83 15.27 -20.74
N ALA A 167 6.83 15.99 -20.25
CA ALA A 167 6.93 16.40 -18.86
C ALA A 167 5.79 17.35 -18.47
N LEU A 168 5.46 18.32 -19.32
CA LEU A 168 4.35 19.25 -19.14
C LEU A 168 2.99 18.53 -19.13
N ARG A 169 2.73 17.62 -20.09
CA ARG A 169 1.52 16.81 -20.09
C ARG A 169 1.34 16.01 -18.79
N LYS A 170 2.42 15.41 -18.31
CA LYS A 170 2.43 14.65 -17.04
C LYS A 170 2.16 15.54 -15.84
N ALA A 171 2.73 16.74 -15.79
CA ALA A 171 2.50 17.73 -14.74
C ALA A 171 1.04 18.24 -14.74
N LEU A 172 0.50 18.57 -15.91
CA LEU A 172 -0.91 19.02 -16.06
C LEU A 172 -1.90 17.90 -15.68
N SER A 173 -1.66 16.67 -16.09
CA SER A 173 -2.48 15.51 -15.69
C SER A 173 -2.51 15.35 -14.16
N TYR A 174 -1.36 15.54 -13.52
CA TYR A 174 -1.28 15.49 -12.05
C TYR A 174 -2.04 16.64 -11.38
N LEU A 175 -1.89 17.86 -11.87
CA LEU A 175 -2.63 19.03 -11.34
C LEU A 175 -4.15 18.83 -11.46
N ARG A 176 -4.64 18.36 -12.61
CA ARG A 176 -6.06 18.02 -12.79
C ARG A 176 -6.52 16.96 -11.77
N TYR A 177 -5.74 15.92 -11.58
CA TYR A 177 -6.03 14.89 -10.56
C TYR A 177 -6.14 15.48 -9.16
N VAL A 178 -5.18 16.32 -8.73
CA VAL A 178 -5.17 16.95 -7.41
C VAL A 178 -6.39 17.86 -7.21
N MET A 179 -6.77 18.65 -8.24
CA MET A 179 -7.96 19.52 -8.18
C MET A 179 -9.25 18.71 -8.01
N VAL A 180 -9.42 17.62 -8.77
CA VAL A 180 -10.59 16.74 -8.65
C VAL A 180 -10.66 16.10 -7.25
N GLN A 181 -9.53 15.66 -6.70
CA GLN A 181 -9.51 15.09 -5.34
C GLN A 181 -9.84 16.15 -4.28
N LYS A 182 -9.28 17.35 -4.39
CA LYS A 182 -9.55 18.45 -3.45
C LYS A 182 -11.05 18.80 -3.41
N ASN A 183 -11.71 18.89 -4.58
CA ASN A 183 -13.15 19.14 -4.65
C ASN A 183 -13.98 18.01 -4.03
N LYS A 184 -13.56 16.75 -4.21
CA LYS A 184 -14.26 15.60 -3.61
C LYS A 184 -14.16 15.59 -2.07
N TYR A 185 -13.03 16.04 -1.50
CA TYR A 185 -12.86 16.13 -0.04
C TYR A 185 -13.53 17.38 0.56
N MET A 186 -13.71 18.46 -0.19
CA MET A 186 -14.46 19.62 0.28
C MET A 186 -15.95 19.30 0.40
N ASN A 187 -16.53 18.57 -0.56
CA ASN A 187 -17.93 18.14 -0.51
C ASN A 187 -18.26 17.11 0.58
N LEU A 188 -17.25 16.49 1.22
CA LEU A 188 -17.43 15.55 2.34
C LEU A 188 -17.29 16.22 3.73
N ARG A 189 -16.94 17.52 3.79
CA ARG A 189 -16.89 18.28 5.04
C ARG A 189 -18.20 18.99 5.35
N ASP A 190 -19.10 19.05 4.39
CA ASP A 190 -20.40 19.74 4.48
C ASP A 190 -21.57 18.74 4.65
N LEU A 191 -21.27 17.45 4.92
CA LEU A 191 -22.21 16.39 5.31
C LEU A 191 -21.91 15.91 6.72
#